data_f4ab1f739a7a2c0e84366ab4e947d4d1
#
_entry.id   f4ab1f739a7a2c0e84366ab4e947d4d1
#
_cell.length_a   1.000
_cell.length_b   1.000
_cell.length_c   1.000
_cell.angle_alpha   90.00
_cell.angle_beta   90.00
_cell.angle_gamma   90.00
#
_symmetry.space_group_name_H-M   'P 1'
#
loop_
_entity.id
_entity.type
_entity.pdbx_description
1 polymer ?
#
loop_
_entity_poly.entity_id
_entity_poly.type
_entity_poly.pdbx_seq_one_letter_code
_entity_poly.pdbx_strand_id
1 'polypeptide(L)'
;MNHLLREVLPALGLDEGFAADRLALAGGNGLPATLPVNTLACGSVAAAALAGLAMRGGERVLVDPLQVSVAFRNDRLQTVDGQTADSFAPLSGLFRTSDGWVRTHANYPHHRQRLLRALGLPDDAEPARAEAALAERSARQVEDTVTAAGGIAVAVRDHRTWFAGEPAAAVDGHPVLDVDRLPAGDTRAVPLPRRPRVLDLTRVLAGPVASRTLALLGCDVLRVDPPGLPEIEVQHVDTGAGKRSTLLDLRATDDRATFTSLLETADVLLTGYRPGALEALGLGDEELTARHPNLVHASLSAWSTTGPWGDRRGFDSIVQAATGISLLESPDGVRPGALPAQALDHATGYLLAAGTMAALRRRGEAGGTWRVRAHLARTAHWLLRTDALDAHAQAVHDPAPWLVAADTAYGRVVQSRPAFRIDDGPATFAWPARRWGADAPEWSAS
;
A
#
# COMPACT_ATOMS: atom_id res chain seq x y z
N MET A 1 -9.54 -22.16 -7.60
CA MET A 1 -8.79 -20.89 -7.77
C MET A 1 -9.20 -19.92 -6.69
N ASN A 2 -8.26 -19.09 -6.20
CA ASN A 2 -8.52 -18.04 -5.22
C ASN A 2 -9.56 -17.00 -5.73
N HIS A 3 -10.52 -16.61 -4.88
CA HIS A 3 -11.64 -15.73 -5.26
C HIS A 3 -11.18 -14.34 -5.72
N LEU A 4 -10.26 -13.70 -4.99
CA LEU A 4 -9.71 -12.39 -5.37
C LEU A 4 -8.95 -12.48 -6.71
N LEU A 5 -8.12 -13.50 -6.85
CA LEU A 5 -7.34 -13.69 -8.07
C LEU A 5 -8.27 -13.78 -9.29
N ARG A 6 -9.33 -14.61 -9.21
CA ARG A 6 -10.31 -14.74 -10.30
C ARG A 6 -10.93 -13.40 -10.69
N GLU A 7 -11.27 -12.55 -9.71
CA GLU A 7 -11.88 -11.24 -9.95
C GLU A 7 -10.92 -10.28 -10.67
N VAL A 8 -9.61 -10.33 -10.37
CA VAL A 8 -8.65 -9.37 -10.92
C VAL A 8 -7.96 -9.82 -12.21
N LEU A 9 -7.98 -11.11 -12.56
CA LEU A 9 -7.35 -11.64 -13.79
C LEU A 9 -7.75 -10.87 -15.06
N PRO A 10 -9.03 -10.51 -15.31
CA PRO A 10 -9.42 -9.73 -16.48
C PRO A 10 -8.76 -8.36 -16.55
N ALA A 11 -8.63 -7.66 -15.40
CA ALA A 11 -7.92 -6.39 -15.32
C ALA A 11 -6.43 -6.54 -15.67
N LEU A 12 -5.85 -7.70 -15.39
CA LEU A 12 -4.46 -8.03 -15.76
C LEU A 12 -4.32 -8.48 -17.23
N GLY A 13 -5.43 -8.74 -17.93
CA GLY A 13 -5.43 -9.34 -19.28
C GLY A 13 -4.91 -10.78 -19.26
N LEU A 14 -5.26 -11.50 -18.23
CA LEU A 14 -4.95 -12.91 -18.00
C LEU A 14 -6.25 -13.68 -17.83
N ASP A 15 -6.23 -14.99 -18.10
CA ASP A 15 -7.36 -15.89 -17.88
C ASP A 15 -7.08 -16.94 -16.81
N GLU A 16 -8.13 -17.67 -16.44
CA GLU A 16 -8.04 -18.73 -15.42
C GLU A 16 -7.13 -19.89 -15.86
N GLY A 17 -7.06 -20.18 -17.14
CA GLY A 17 -6.17 -21.21 -17.70
C GLY A 17 -4.72 -20.85 -17.50
N PHE A 18 -4.33 -19.61 -17.85
CA PHE A 18 -2.98 -19.10 -17.60
C PHE A 18 -2.59 -19.22 -16.13
N ALA A 19 -3.50 -18.83 -15.23
CA ALA A 19 -3.24 -18.89 -13.80
C ALA A 19 -3.16 -20.35 -13.30
N ALA A 20 -4.07 -21.23 -13.75
CA ALA A 20 -4.09 -22.64 -13.32
C ALA A 20 -2.83 -23.41 -13.74
N ASP A 21 -2.32 -23.15 -14.93
CA ASP A 21 -1.13 -23.82 -15.46
C ASP A 21 0.17 -23.37 -14.78
N ARG A 22 0.20 -22.17 -14.21
CA ARG A 22 1.45 -21.53 -13.76
C ARG A 22 1.54 -21.29 -12.26
N LEU A 23 0.42 -21.23 -11.54
CA LEU A 23 0.40 -20.95 -10.10
C LEU A 23 0.48 -22.24 -9.28
N ALA A 24 1.55 -22.41 -8.54
CA ALA A 24 1.63 -23.36 -7.45
C ALA A 24 1.34 -22.66 -6.12
N LEU A 25 0.18 -22.98 -5.55
CA LEU A 25 -0.24 -22.48 -4.24
C LEU A 25 -0.13 -23.64 -3.24
N ALA A 26 0.75 -23.48 -2.23
CA ALA A 26 0.86 -24.46 -1.15
C ALA A 26 -0.36 -24.36 -0.20
N GLY A 27 -0.52 -25.35 0.66
CA GLY A 27 -1.53 -25.32 1.74
C GLY A 27 -1.05 -24.51 2.95
N GLY A 28 -1.99 -24.02 3.74
CA GLY A 28 -1.71 -23.33 4.99
C GLY A 28 -2.50 -22.03 5.14
N ASN A 29 -2.59 -21.55 6.39
CA ASN A 29 -3.15 -20.24 6.74
C ASN A 29 -2.48 -19.76 8.04
N GLY A 30 -1.73 -18.66 7.96
CA GLY A 30 -0.99 -18.08 9.09
C GLY A 30 -1.51 -16.70 9.51
N LEU A 31 -2.65 -16.26 8.98
CA LEU A 31 -3.29 -14.96 9.29
C LEU A 31 -4.65 -15.21 9.99
N PRO A 32 -4.65 -15.46 11.32
CA PRO A 32 -5.88 -15.71 12.05
C PRO A 32 -6.77 -14.45 12.09
N ALA A 33 -7.95 -14.56 11.51
CA ALA A 33 -8.95 -13.51 11.42
C ALA A 33 -10.36 -14.11 11.31
N THR A 34 -11.37 -13.31 11.61
CA THR A 34 -12.77 -13.66 11.34
C THR A 34 -13.07 -13.57 9.84
N LEU A 35 -12.49 -12.58 9.17
CA LEU A 35 -12.62 -12.36 7.73
C LEU A 35 -11.58 -13.18 6.93
N PRO A 36 -11.83 -13.47 5.64
CA PRO A 36 -10.94 -14.32 4.82
C PRO A 36 -9.66 -13.59 4.38
N VAL A 37 -8.85 -13.19 5.35
CA VAL A 37 -7.61 -12.39 5.16
C VAL A 37 -6.54 -13.19 4.43
N ASN A 38 -6.46 -14.51 4.65
CA ASN A 38 -5.50 -15.34 3.93
C ASN A 38 -5.85 -15.44 2.44
N THR A 39 -7.15 -15.54 2.10
CA THR A 39 -7.61 -15.50 0.72
C THR A 39 -7.26 -14.16 0.06
N LEU A 40 -7.47 -13.04 0.76
CA LEU A 40 -7.06 -11.70 0.30
C LEU A 40 -5.55 -11.62 0.05
N ALA A 41 -4.75 -12.05 1.02
CA ALA A 41 -3.29 -11.98 0.97
C ALA A 41 -2.71 -12.84 -0.16
N CYS A 42 -3.06 -14.12 -0.21
CA CYS A 42 -2.57 -15.03 -1.24
C CYS A 42 -3.03 -14.64 -2.64
N GLY A 43 -4.28 -14.16 -2.77
CA GLY A 43 -4.83 -13.71 -4.06
C GLY A 43 -4.11 -12.49 -4.61
N SER A 44 -3.85 -11.50 -3.78
CA SER A 44 -3.12 -10.27 -4.19
C SER A 44 -1.66 -10.55 -4.55
N VAL A 45 -0.98 -11.39 -3.76
CA VAL A 45 0.41 -11.83 -4.03
C VAL A 45 0.48 -12.63 -5.33
N ALA A 46 -0.44 -13.58 -5.53
CA ALA A 46 -0.50 -14.37 -6.76
C ALA A 46 -0.78 -13.51 -8.00
N ALA A 47 -1.64 -12.49 -7.87
CA ALA A 47 -1.90 -11.54 -8.95
C ALA A 47 -0.63 -10.78 -9.38
N ALA A 48 0.16 -10.28 -8.41
CA ALA A 48 1.42 -9.59 -8.69
C ALA A 48 2.46 -10.52 -9.34
N ALA A 49 2.58 -11.74 -8.83
CA ALA A 49 3.52 -12.72 -9.35
C ALA A 49 3.17 -13.18 -10.77
N LEU A 50 1.89 -13.47 -11.05
CA LEU A 50 1.42 -13.86 -12.39
C LEU A 50 1.54 -12.72 -13.41
N ALA A 51 1.23 -11.47 -13.01
CA ALA A 51 1.43 -10.32 -13.88
C ALA A 51 2.91 -10.10 -14.20
N GLY A 52 3.79 -10.31 -13.22
CA GLY A 52 5.23 -10.28 -13.40
C GLY A 52 5.72 -11.38 -14.34
N LEU A 53 5.25 -12.61 -14.17
CA LEU A 53 5.55 -13.73 -15.04
C LEU A 53 5.10 -13.46 -16.50
N ALA A 54 3.85 -12.96 -16.68
CA ALA A 54 3.30 -12.66 -17.99
C ALA A 54 4.07 -11.57 -18.74
N MET A 55 4.66 -10.62 -18.01
CA MET A 55 5.45 -9.55 -18.63
C MET A 55 6.88 -9.99 -18.97
N ARG A 56 7.51 -10.81 -18.11
CA ARG A 56 8.94 -11.13 -18.19
C ARG A 56 9.26 -12.49 -18.79
N GLY A 57 8.26 -13.32 -18.91
CA GLY A 57 8.42 -14.74 -19.19
C GLY A 57 8.73 -15.54 -17.94
N GLY A 58 8.73 -16.85 -18.06
CA GLY A 58 8.89 -17.82 -16.99
C GLY A 58 7.82 -18.92 -17.07
N GLU A 59 7.96 -19.95 -16.25
CA GLU A 59 7.10 -21.12 -16.32
C GLU A 59 6.14 -21.22 -15.14
N ARG A 60 6.61 -20.87 -13.93
CA ARG A 60 5.88 -21.12 -12.69
C ARG A 60 6.00 -19.99 -11.67
N VAL A 61 4.91 -19.76 -10.95
CA VAL A 61 4.83 -18.92 -9.76
C VAL A 61 4.62 -19.81 -8.53
N LEU A 62 5.41 -19.58 -7.49
CA LEU A 62 5.29 -20.24 -6.19
C LEU A 62 4.78 -19.24 -5.15
N VAL A 63 3.64 -19.55 -4.52
CA VAL A 63 3.07 -18.81 -3.39
C VAL A 63 2.85 -19.77 -2.22
N ASP A 64 3.58 -19.55 -1.14
CA ASP A 64 3.42 -20.26 0.13
C ASP A 64 2.61 -19.37 1.09
N PRO A 65 1.39 -19.75 1.50
CA PRO A 65 0.56 -18.96 2.40
C PRO A 65 1.22 -18.63 3.75
N LEU A 66 2.10 -19.50 4.27
CA LEU A 66 2.82 -19.21 5.50
C LEU A 66 3.89 -18.14 5.27
N GLN A 67 4.61 -18.19 4.16
CA GLN A 67 5.54 -17.14 3.75
C GLN A 67 4.82 -15.81 3.50
N VAL A 68 3.66 -15.83 2.84
CA VAL A 68 2.79 -14.66 2.68
C VAL A 68 2.41 -14.08 4.03
N SER A 69 2.01 -14.93 4.98
CA SER A 69 1.62 -14.51 6.33
C SER A 69 2.77 -13.83 7.09
N VAL A 70 3.99 -14.35 6.95
CA VAL A 70 5.19 -13.73 7.54
C VAL A 70 5.51 -12.40 6.86
N ALA A 71 5.38 -12.31 5.52
CA ALA A 71 5.61 -11.08 4.78
C ALA A 71 4.60 -9.98 5.12
N PHE A 72 3.32 -10.33 5.34
CA PHE A 72 2.27 -9.39 5.77
C PHE A 72 2.44 -8.89 7.20
N ARG A 73 3.18 -9.62 8.02
CA ARG A 73 3.45 -9.28 9.43
C ARG A 73 4.88 -8.80 9.66
N ASN A 74 5.59 -8.46 8.59
CA ASN A 74 7.00 -8.09 8.69
C ASN A 74 7.23 -6.90 9.62
N ASP A 75 6.31 -5.93 9.66
CA ASP A 75 6.33 -4.79 10.61
C ASP A 75 6.43 -5.18 12.09
N ARG A 76 6.02 -6.41 12.43
CA ARG A 76 6.06 -6.99 13.80
C ARG A 76 7.19 -7.99 13.99
N LEU A 77 7.78 -8.48 12.91
CA LEU A 77 8.80 -9.54 12.92
C LEU A 77 10.20 -9.01 12.62
N GLN A 78 10.27 -7.85 11.94
CA GLN A 78 11.52 -7.20 11.62
C GLN A 78 12.27 -6.78 12.86
N THR A 79 13.59 -7.05 12.87
CA THR A 79 14.49 -6.53 13.90
C THR A 79 15.67 -5.82 13.25
N VAL A 80 16.19 -4.80 13.96
CA VAL A 80 17.45 -4.16 13.65
C VAL A 80 18.35 -4.38 14.89
N ASP A 81 19.50 -5.02 14.71
CA ASP A 81 20.40 -5.45 15.79
C ASP A 81 19.67 -6.20 16.92
N GLY A 82 18.69 -7.03 16.54
CA GLY A 82 17.87 -7.83 17.45
C GLY A 82 16.76 -7.06 18.18
N GLN A 83 16.57 -5.77 17.90
CA GLN A 83 15.52 -4.95 18.51
C GLN A 83 14.33 -4.80 17.56
N THR A 84 13.12 -4.97 18.06
CA THR A 84 11.87 -4.62 17.38
C THR A 84 11.53 -3.15 17.64
N ALA A 85 10.79 -2.52 16.73
CA ALA A 85 10.27 -1.17 16.93
C ALA A 85 8.75 -1.18 16.95
N ASP A 86 8.14 -0.26 17.70
CA ASP A 86 6.70 -0.08 17.71
C ASP A 86 6.23 0.51 16.37
N SER A 87 5.26 -0.13 15.75
CA SER A 87 4.66 0.32 14.49
C SER A 87 3.75 1.54 14.65
N PHE A 88 3.29 1.84 15.88
CA PHE A 88 2.33 2.90 16.17
C PHE A 88 2.80 3.81 17.30
N ALA A 89 2.68 5.12 17.10
CA ALA A 89 2.88 6.12 18.15
C ALA A 89 1.73 6.07 19.18
N PRO A 90 1.93 6.54 20.43
CA PRO A 90 0.97 6.42 21.53
C PRO A 90 -0.44 6.96 21.24
N LEU A 91 -0.57 7.98 20.39
CA LEU A 91 -1.86 8.53 19.98
C LEU A 91 -2.38 7.97 18.64
N SER A 92 -1.80 6.88 18.15
CA SER A 92 -2.30 6.10 17.01
C SER A 92 -2.96 4.83 17.52
N GLY A 93 -4.26 4.88 17.78
CA GLY A 93 -4.96 3.76 18.44
C GLY A 93 -6.46 3.84 18.35
N LEU A 94 -7.10 2.88 19.01
CA LEU A 94 -8.53 2.85 19.28
C LEU A 94 -8.77 3.44 20.67
N PHE A 95 -9.58 4.49 20.75
CA PHE A 95 -9.86 5.20 21.99
C PHE A 95 -11.35 5.22 22.29
N ARG A 96 -11.70 5.12 23.58
CA ARG A 96 -13.08 5.28 24.02
C ARG A 96 -13.53 6.71 23.82
N THR A 97 -14.80 6.85 23.48
CA THR A 97 -15.56 8.11 23.42
C THR A 97 -16.79 7.99 24.28
N SER A 98 -17.54 9.07 24.45
CA SER A 98 -18.75 9.07 25.28
C SER A 98 -19.86 8.11 24.78
N ASP A 99 -19.85 7.79 23.48
CA ASP A 99 -20.88 6.98 22.81
C ASP A 99 -20.35 5.77 22.03
N GLY A 100 -19.05 5.52 22.08
CA GLY A 100 -18.46 4.41 21.32
C GLY A 100 -16.95 4.41 21.27
N TRP A 101 -16.39 4.34 20.07
CA TRP A 101 -14.95 4.29 19.82
C TRP A 101 -14.56 5.15 18.64
N VAL A 102 -13.36 5.69 18.70
CA VAL A 102 -12.70 6.38 17.59
C VAL A 102 -11.34 5.73 17.30
N ARG A 103 -10.98 5.63 16.04
CA ARG A 103 -9.62 5.31 15.60
C ARG A 103 -8.91 6.58 15.18
N THR A 104 -7.74 6.85 15.75
CA THR A 104 -6.87 7.97 15.38
C THR A 104 -5.60 7.47 14.72
N HIS A 105 -4.95 8.34 13.92
CA HIS A 105 -3.62 8.09 13.35
C HIS A 105 -2.73 9.31 13.55
N ALA A 106 -1.72 9.19 14.40
CA ALA A 106 -0.83 10.26 14.85
C ALA A 106 0.65 9.86 14.83
N ASN A 107 1.04 8.93 13.94
CA ASN A 107 2.43 8.43 13.83
C ASN A 107 3.41 9.53 13.41
N TYR A 108 2.95 10.50 12.60
CA TYR A 108 3.79 11.63 12.21
C TYR A 108 3.60 12.82 13.16
N PRO A 109 4.66 13.57 13.50
CA PRO A 109 4.56 14.73 14.38
C PRO A 109 3.46 15.72 13.98
N HIS A 110 3.33 16.03 12.70
CA HIS A 110 2.31 16.95 12.21
C HIS A 110 0.88 16.39 12.31
N HIS A 111 0.68 15.07 12.28
CA HIS A 111 -0.63 14.46 12.54
C HIS A 111 -0.97 14.54 14.03
N ARG A 112 0.01 14.25 14.91
CA ARG A 112 -0.14 14.39 16.36
C ARG A 112 -0.51 15.81 16.76
N GLN A 113 0.20 16.80 16.26
CA GLN A 113 -0.08 18.21 16.54
C GLN A 113 -1.51 18.63 16.12
N ARG A 114 -1.95 18.18 14.94
CA ARG A 114 -3.32 18.47 14.47
C ARG A 114 -4.38 17.80 15.33
N LEU A 115 -4.16 16.57 15.78
CA LEU A 115 -5.04 15.88 16.70
C LEU A 115 -5.14 16.62 18.04
N LEU A 116 -4.01 16.95 18.67
CA LEU A 116 -3.98 17.67 19.96
C LEU A 116 -4.65 19.05 19.84
N ARG A 117 -4.37 19.78 18.79
CA ARG A 117 -5.00 21.09 18.51
C ARG A 117 -6.52 20.95 18.34
N ALA A 118 -7.00 19.95 17.63
CA ALA A 118 -8.43 19.66 17.47
C ALA A 118 -9.12 19.35 18.81
N LEU A 119 -8.39 18.76 19.76
CA LEU A 119 -8.85 18.48 21.12
C LEU A 119 -8.73 19.70 22.07
N GLY A 120 -8.15 20.81 21.62
CA GLY A 120 -7.89 21.99 22.47
C GLY A 120 -6.72 21.78 23.45
N LEU A 121 -5.76 20.91 23.09
CA LEU A 121 -4.61 20.56 23.93
C LEU A 121 -3.32 21.15 23.38
N PRO A 122 -2.33 21.45 24.24
CA PRO A 122 -1.02 21.88 23.79
C PRO A 122 -0.26 20.74 23.08
N ASP A 123 0.72 21.11 22.24
CA ASP A 123 1.45 20.18 21.37
C ASP A 123 2.28 19.14 22.17
N ASP A 124 2.62 19.44 23.42
CA ASP A 124 3.36 18.58 24.35
C ASP A 124 2.45 17.77 25.30
N ALA A 125 1.13 17.82 25.12
CA ALA A 125 0.21 17.10 25.99
C ALA A 125 0.52 15.60 26.03
N GLU A 126 0.54 15.06 27.24
CA GLU A 126 0.70 13.64 27.49
C GLU A 126 -0.45 12.83 26.92
N PRO A 127 -0.20 11.59 26.45
CA PRO A 127 -1.24 10.73 25.86
C PRO A 127 -2.50 10.59 26.73
N ALA A 128 -2.35 10.38 28.04
CA ALA A 128 -3.47 10.23 28.97
C ALA A 128 -4.43 11.44 28.98
N ARG A 129 -3.91 12.66 28.76
CA ARG A 129 -4.73 13.87 28.66
C ARG A 129 -5.55 13.90 27.38
N ALA A 130 -4.97 13.42 26.27
CA ALA A 130 -5.67 13.29 25.01
C ALA A 130 -6.76 12.20 25.09
N GLU A 131 -6.47 11.08 25.74
CA GLU A 131 -7.45 10.00 25.98
C GLU A 131 -8.66 10.51 26.80
N ALA A 132 -8.40 11.25 27.89
CA ALA A 132 -9.47 11.87 28.68
C ALA A 132 -10.34 12.82 27.84
N ALA A 133 -9.70 13.66 27.02
CA ALA A 133 -10.41 14.58 26.14
C ALA A 133 -11.24 13.88 25.05
N LEU A 134 -10.77 12.73 24.56
CA LEU A 134 -11.53 11.89 23.62
C LEU A 134 -12.74 11.24 24.31
N ALA A 135 -12.59 10.74 25.54
CA ALA A 135 -13.65 10.09 26.30
C ALA A 135 -14.85 11.01 26.60
N GLU A 136 -14.62 12.32 26.68
CA GLU A 136 -15.68 13.33 26.91
C GLU A 136 -16.51 13.69 25.68
N ARG A 137 -16.08 13.28 24.47
CA ARG A 137 -16.69 13.65 23.19
C ARG A 137 -17.37 12.45 22.53
N SER A 138 -18.36 12.69 21.67
CA SER A 138 -18.88 11.62 20.82
C SER A 138 -17.89 11.26 19.71
N ALA A 139 -17.90 10.01 19.25
CA ALA A 139 -17.03 9.54 18.19
C ALA A 139 -17.18 10.39 16.91
N ARG A 140 -18.39 10.81 16.59
CA ARG A 140 -18.68 11.66 15.44
C ARG A 140 -18.10 13.06 15.60
N GLN A 141 -18.24 13.67 16.79
CA GLN A 141 -17.64 15.00 17.06
C GLN A 141 -16.12 14.96 16.92
N VAL A 142 -15.47 13.90 17.43
CA VAL A 142 -14.01 13.72 17.27
C VAL A 142 -13.64 13.61 15.80
N GLU A 143 -14.32 12.75 15.03
CA GLU A 143 -14.07 12.59 13.60
C GLU A 143 -14.18 13.93 12.86
N ASP A 144 -15.29 14.65 13.05
CA ASP A 144 -15.53 15.91 12.32
C ASP A 144 -14.52 17.00 12.72
N THR A 145 -14.24 17.17 14.02
CA THR A 145 -13.33 18.19 14.52
C THR A 145 -11.88 17.91 14.10
N VAL A 146 -11.43 16.66 14.23
CA VAL A 146 -10.06 16.29 13.86
C VAL A 146 -9.86 16.37 12.35
N THR A 147 -10.85 15.93 11.56
CA THR A 147 -10.80 16.04 10.09
C THR A 147 -10.76 17.49 9.63
N ALA A 148 -11.59 18.36 10.20
CA ALA A 148 -11.59 19.80 9.91
C ALA A 148 -10.26 20.48 10.23
N ALA A 149 -9.57 20.03 11.29
CA ALA A 149 -8.21 20.47 11.62
C ALA A 149 -7.11 19.87 10.73
N GLY A 150 -7.48 19.04 9.74
CA GLY A 150 -6.55 18.30 8.86
C GLY A 150 -5.79 17.17 9.57
N GLY A 151 -6.25 16.75 10.75
CA GLY A 151 -5.82 15.54 11.44
C GLY A 151 -6.48 14.29 10.88
N ILE A 152 -6.33 13.16 11.57
CA ILE A 152 -6.83 11.86 11.11
C ILE A 152 -7.50 11.13 12.25
N ALA A 153 -8.80 11.03 12.17
CA ALA A 153 -9.64 10.26 13.08
C ALA A 153 -10.89 9.80 12.35
N VAL A 154 -11.44 8.66 12.76
CA VAL A 154 -12.70 8.13 12.25
C VAL A 154 -13.47 7.45 13.38
N ALA A 155 -14.78 7.68 13.44
CA ALA A 155 -15.65 6.91 14.31
C ALA A 155 -15.67 5.44 13.89
N VAL A 156 -15.54 4.53 14.83
CA VAL A 156 -15.69 3.10 14.55
C VAL A 156 -17.14 2.82 14.25
N ARG A 157 -17.42 2.24 13.09
CA ARG A 157 -18.75 1.95 12.57
C ARG A 157 -18.95 0.45 12.41
N ASP A 158 -20.18 0.00 12.43
CA ASP A 158 -20.54 -1.31 11.89
C ASP A 158 -20.61 -1.26 10.35
N HIS A 159 -20.43 -2.41 9.72
CA HIS A 159 -20.37 -2.50 8.25
C HIS A 159 -21.71 -2.13 7.57
N ARG A 160 -22.86 -2.33 8.24
CA ARG A 160 -24.17 -1.95 7.67
C ARG A 160 -24.31 -0.43 7.61
N THR A 161 -23.93 0.25 8.68
CA THR A 161 -23.87 1.73 8.72
C THR A 161 -22.93 2.27 7.66
N TRP A 162 -21.77 1.64 7.47
CA TRP A 162 -20.83 2.03 6.42
C TRP A 162 -21.46 1.89 5.02
N PHE A 163 -21.99 0.73 4.68
CA PHE A 163 -22.57 0.46 3.35
C PHE A 163 -23.85 1.25 3.05
N ALA A 164 -24.54 1.78 4.06
CA ALA A 164 -25.67 2.69 3.86
C ALA A 164 -25.24 4.13 3.55
N GLY A 165 -23.95 4.46 3.65
CA GLY A 165 -23.41 5.81 3.49
C GLY A 165 -22.93 6.14 2.07
N GLU A 166 -22.98 7.43 1.72
CA GLU A 166 -22.45 7.94 0.43
C GLU A 166 -20.96 7.61 0.19
N PRO A 167 -20.06 7.63 1.21
CA PRO A 167 -18.67 7.25 0.98
C PRO A 167 -18.52 5.83 0.45
N ALA A 168 -19.30 4.87 0.95
CA ALA A 168 -19.27 3.49 0.49
C ALA A 168 -19.77 3.37 -0.96
N ALA A 169 -20.84 4.09 -1.31
CA ALA A 169 -21.36 4.10 -2.69
C ALA A 169 -20.30 4.63 -3.69
N ALA A 170 -19.54 5.67 -3.30
CA ALA A 170 -18.45 6.18 -4.14
C ALA A 170 -17.32 5.16 -4.35
N VAL A 171 -16.98 4.39 -3.30
CA VAL A 171 -15.99 3.30 -3.37
C VAL A 171 -16.47 2.17 -4.26
N ASP A 172 -17.76 1.81 -4.19
CA ASP A 172 -18.36 0.75 -5.01
C ASP A 172 -18.37 1.05 -6.52
N GLY A 173 -18.27 2.31 -6.90
CA GLY A 173 -18.13 2.72 -8.30
C GLY A 173 -16.81 2.30 -8.94
N HIS A 174 -15.85 1.76 -8.18
CA HIS A 174 -14.55 1.31 -8.67
C HIS A 174 -14.39 -0.21 -8.64
N PRO A 175 -13.68 -0.82 -9.62
CA PRO A 175 -13.24 -2.21 -9.49
C PRO A 175 -12.18 -2.34 -8.37
N VAL A 176 -11.86 -3.57 -7.96
CA VAL A 176 -10.78 -3.82 -6.99
C VAL A 176 -9.42 -3.36 -7.50
N LEU A 177 -9.21 -3.51 -8.80
CA LEU A 177 -8.04 -3.05 -9.53
C LEU A 177 -8.50 -2.45 -10.87
N ASP A 178 -8.15 -1.20 -11.09
CA ASP A 178 -8.50 -0.44 -12.28
C ASP A 178 -7.25 -0.28 -13.16
N VAL A 179 -7.32 -0.71 -14.44
CA VAL A 179 -6.23 -0.64 -15.41
C VAL A 179 -6.76 -0.11 -16.73
N ASP A 180 -6.68 1.18 -16.92
CA ASP A 180 -7.25 1.92 -18.03
C ASP A 180 -6.18 2.47 -18.97
N ARG A 181 -6.50 2.47 -20.27
CA ARG A 181 -5.77 3.28 -21.24
C ARG A 181 -6.37 4.68 -21.30
N LEU A 182 -5.56 5.69 -21.07
CA LEU A 182 -6.01 7.07 -21.19
C LEU A 182 -6.06 7.50 -22.67
N PRO A 183 -7.02 8.37 -23.05
CA PRO A 183 -7.04 8.97 -24.38
C PRO A 183 -5.76 9.81 -24.56
N ALA A 184 -4.86 9.35 -25.40
CA ALA A 184 -3.61 10.05 -25.70
C ALA A 184 -3.36 10.00 -27.21
N GLY A 185 -2.48 10.91 -27.69
CA GLY A 185 -2.10 11.04 -29.09
C GLY A 185 -1.48 9.79 -29.72
N ASP A 186 -0.30 9.89 -30.36
CA ASP A 186 0.31 8.79 -31.10
C ASP A 186 0.50 7.54 -30.21
N THR A 187 -0.07 6.43 -30.66
CA THR A 187 -0.26 5.20 -29.89
C THR A 187 0.64 4.07 -30.39
N ARG A 188 1.84 4.36 -30.83
CA ARG A 188 2.76 3.30 -31.25
C ARG A 188 3.20 2.44 -30.07
N ALA A 189 3.30 1.14 -30.31
CA ALA A 189 3.91 0.21 -29.37
C ALA A 189 5.31 0.69 -28.97
N VAL A 190 5.59 0.68 -27.66
CA VAL A 190 6.91 1.05 -27.11
C VAL A 190 7.57 -0.20 -26.60
N PRO A 191 8.74 -0.59 -27.15
CA PRO A 191 9.46 -1.77 -26.69
C PRO A 191 9.64 -1.74 -25.17
N LEU A 192 9.35 -2.85 -24.52
CA LEU A 192 9.55 -2.97 -23.08
C LEU A 192 11.05 -2.90 -22.77
N PRO A 193 11.49 -1.98 -21.91
CA PRO A 193 12.87 -1.97 -21.48
C PRO A 193 13.17 -3.19 -20.62
N ARG A 194 14.42 -3.66 -20.66
CA ARG A 194 14.85 -4.79 -19.82
C ARG A 194 14.64 -4.53 -18.32
N ARG A 195 14.80 -3.28 -17.89
CA ARG A 195 14.62 -2.79 -16.54
C ARG A 195 13.74 -1.54 -16.57
N PRO A 196 12.41 -1.67 -16.48
CA PRO A 196 11.52 -0.50 -16.45
C PRO A 196 11.87 0.44 -15.29
N ARG A 197 11.90 1.73 -15.56
CA ARG A 197 12.23 2.79 -14.61
C ARG A 197 11.00 3.27 -13.88
N VAL A 198 11.02 3.17 -12.55
CA VAL A 198 9.89 3.52 -11.67
C VAL A 198 10.28 4.66 -10.75
N LEU A 199 9.62 5.82 -10.88
CA LEU A 199 9.65 6.88 -9.88
C LEU A 199 8.59 6.57 -8.81
N ASP A 200 9.03 6.38 -7.57
CA ASP A 200 8.18 6.07 -6.44
C ASP A 200 8.04 7.29 -5.52
N LEU A 201 6.87 7.96 -5.56
CA LEU A 201 6.52 9.05 -4.66
C LEU A 201 5.67 8.57 -3.46
N THR A 202 5.59 7.27 -3.22
CA THR A 202 4.71 6.73 -2.19
C THR A 202 5.38 6.66 -0.82
N ARG A 203 4.54 6.59 0.21
CA ARG A 203 4.97 6.59 1.60
C ARG A 203 4.21 5.54 2.41
N VAL A 204 4.67 5.29 3.61
CA VAL A 204 4.09 4.38 4.60
C VAL A 204 4.18 2.92 4.15
N LEU A 205 3.12 2.28 3.68
CA LEU A 205 3.13 0.83 3.47
C LEU A 205 2.61 0.40 2.10
N ALA A 206 1.38 0.71 1.72
CA ALA A 206 0.76 0.16 0.50
C ALA A 206 1.56 0.46 -0.79
N GLY A 207 1.86 1.72 -1.04
CA GLY A 207 2.69 2.13 -2.18
C GLY A 207 4.11 1.57 -2.12
N PRO A 208 4.82 1.69 -0.99
CA PRO A 208 6.14 1.08 -0.82
C PRO A 208 6.17 -0.45 -0.98
N VAL A 209 5.11 -1.18 -0.62
CA VAL A 209 4.96 -2.62 -0.95
C VAL A 209 4.84 -2.82 -2.46
N ALA A 210 4.05 -1.98 -3.15
CA ALA A 210 3.96 -2.03 -4.61
C ALA A 210 5.32 -1.81 -5.27
N SER A 211 6.03 -0.74 -4.91
CA SER A 211 7.33 -0.41 -5.51
C SER A 211 8.42 -1.42 -5.15
N ARG A 212 8.43 -1.97 -3.92
CA ARG A 212 9.31 -3.09 -3.55
C ARG A 212 9.04 -4.35 -4.39
N THR A 213 7.76 -4.62 -4.65
CA THR A 213 7.34 -5.74 -5.51
C THR A 213 7.79 -5.52 -6.96
N LEU A 214 7.68 -4.30 -7.50
CA LEU A 214 8.20 -3.94 -8.82
C LEU A 214 9.73 -4.10 -8.89
N ALA A 215 10.46 -3.72 -7.83
CA ALA A 215 11.90 -3.95 -7.73
C ALA A 215 12.25 -5.46 -7.73
N LEU A 216 11.51 -6.28 -6.98
CA LEU A 216 11.64 -7.75 -7.01
C LEU A 216 11.41 -8.30 -8.41
N LEU A 217 10.43 -7.76 -9.12
CA LEU A 217 10.14 -8.09 -10.51
C LEU A 217 11.12 -7.45 -11.51
N GLY A 218 12.23 -6.83 -11.05
CA GLY A 218 13.36 -6.38 -11.82
C GLY A 218 13.24 -4.98 -12.42
N CYS A 219 12.32 -4.15 -11.94
CA CYS A 219 12.30 -2.73 -12.27
C CYS A 219 13.46 -1.99 -11.58
N ASP A 220 13.90 -0.88 -12.18
CA ASP A 220 14.79 0.09 -11.56
C ASP A 220 13.96 1.11 -10.80
N VAL A 221 13.90 0.98 -9.47
CA VAL A 221 13.02 1.80 -8.63
C VAL A 221 13.82 2.87 -7.90
N LEU A 222 13.47 4.13 -8.14
CA LEU A 222 13.98 5.29 -7.42
C LEU A 222 12.86 5.92 -6.60
N ARG A 223 12.95 5.75 -5.28
CA ARG A 223 12.07 6.44 -4.34
C ARG A 223 12.51 7.88 -4.16
N VAL A 224 11.55 8.82 -4.23
CA VAL A 224 11.78 10.26 -4.09
C VAL A 224 10.92 10.78 -2.94
N ASP A 225 11.55 11.27 -1.89
CA ASP A 225 10.89 11.86 -0.72
C ASP A 225 11.24 13.34 -0.57
N PRO A 226 10.35 14.18 0.00
CA PRO A 226 10.69 15.55 0.36
C PRO A 226 11.59 15.57 1.61
N PRO A 227 12.69 16.34 1.63
CA PRO A 227 13.62 16.36 2.75
C PRO A 227 13.00 16.83 4.08
N GLY A 228 12.00 17.71 4.00
CA GLY A 228 11.30 18.25 5.17
C GLY A 228 10.26 17.30 5.79
N LEU A 229 10.07 16.10 5.27
CA LEU A 229 9.09 15.15 5.77
C LEU A 229 9.71 13.73 5.85
N PRO A 230 10.55 13.46 6.85
CA PRO A 230 11.21 12.17 7.00
C PRO A 230 10.23 11.00 7.06
N GLU A 231 10.64 9.85 6.53
CA GLU A 231 9.89 8.61 6.69
C GLU A 231 10.12 8.00 8.06
N ILE A 232 9.19 7.19 8.53
CA ILE A 232 9.36 6.38 9.72
C ILE A 232 10.39 5.31 9.41
N GLU A 233 11.52 5.32 10.13
CA GLU A 233 12.71 4.50 9.80
C GLU A 233 12.38 3.01 9.70
N VAL A 234 11.64 2.46 10.65
CA VAL A 234 11.26 1.04 10.63
C VAL A 234 10.44 0.67 9.37
N GLN A 235 9.57 1.56 8.89
CA GLN A 235 8.79 1.35 7.66
C GLN A 235 9.66 1.49 6.42
N HIS A 236 10.62 2.42 6.43
CA HIS A 236 11.59 2.55 5.35
C HIS A 236 12.49 1.31 5.23
N VAL A 237 12.96 0.78 6.36
CA VAL A 237 13.78 -0.45 6.39
C VAL A 237 12.96 -1.64 5.90
N ASP A 238 11.71 -1.79 6.32
CA ASP A 238 10.81 -2.86 5.86
C ASP A 238 10.65 -2.84 4.34
N THR A 239 10.30 -1.69 3.78
CA THR A 239 9.86 -1.61 2.38
C THR A 239 10.94 -1.12 1.42
N GLY A 240 12.13 -0.76 1.91
CA GLY A 240 13.21 -0.16 1.11
C GLY A 240 14.07 -1.16 0.33
N ALA A 241 13.97 -2.46 0.62
CA ALA A 241 14.78 -3.47 -0.05
C ALA A 241 14.57 -3.50 -1.57
N GLY A 242 15.65 -3.59 -2.33
CA GLY A 242 15.66 -3.57 -3.79
C GLY A 242 15.47 -2.19 -4.43
N LYS A 243 15.29 -1.13 -3.64
CA LYS A 243 15.07 0.24 -4.12
C LYS A 243 16.25 1.15 -3.83
N ARG A 244 16.36 2.24 -4.58
CA ARG A 244 17.18 3.40 -4.26
C ARG A 244 16.31 4.51 -3.70
N SER A 245 16.90 5.40 -2.88
CA SER A 245 16.17 6.46 -2.18
C SER A 245 16.92 7.78 -2.29
N THR A 246 16.24 8.81 -2.80
CA THR A 246 16.76 10.17 -2.95
C THR A 246 15.79 11.19 -2.36
N LEU A 247 16.29 12.41 -2.11
CA LEU A 247 15.50 13.52 -1.57
C LEU A 247 15.39 14.65 -2.60
N LEU A 248 14.16 15.05 -2.93
CA LEU A 248 13.88 16.22 -3.76
C LEU A 248 12.66 16.98 -3.20
N ASP A 249 12.80 18.27 -2.98
CA ASP A 249 11.65 19.15 -2.70
C ASP A 249 11.06 19.65 -4.01
N LEU A 250 9.99 19.04 -4.49
CA LEU A 250 9.35 19.41 -5.74
C LEU A 250 8.78 20.85 -5.79
N ARG A 251 8.85 21.60 -4.68
CA ARG A 251 8.53 23.02 -4.62
C ARG A 251 9.75 23.90 -4.92
N ALA A 252 10.97 23.37 -4.78
CA ALA A 252 12.21 24.03 -5.14
C ALA A 252 12.49 23.87 -6.64
N THR A 253 12.91 24.95 -7.30
CA THR A 253 13.08 25.01 -8.77
C THR A 253 14.08 23.98 -9.28
N ASP A 254 15.23 23.84 -8.64
CA ASP A 254 16.32 22.95 -9.10
C ASP A 254 15.94 21.48 -8.87
N ASP A 255 15.36 21.14 -7.73
CA ASP A 255 14.88 19.78 -7.44
C ASP A 255 13.75 19.38 -8.39
N ARG A 256 12.87 20.33 -8.70
CA ARG A 256 11.81 20.10 -9.67
C ARG A 256 12.34 19.88 -11.08
N ALA A 257 13.36 20.62 -11.51
CA ALA A 257 14.01 20.42 -12.80
C ALA A 257 14.66 19.02 -12.86
N THR A 258 15.35 18.62 -11.78
CA THR A 258 15.93 17.28 -11.64
C THR A 258 14.86 16.19 -11.73
N PHE A 259 13.75 16.33 -10.99
CA PHE A 259 12.63 15.41 -11.04
C PHE A 259 12.01 15.31 -12.43
N THR A 260 11.85 16.45 -13.12
CA THR A 260 11.30 16.48 -14.48
C THR A 260 12.19 15.70 -15.45
N SER A 261 13.52 15.86 -15.38
CA SER A 261 14.47 15.08 -16.20
C SER A 261 14.40 13.58 -15.92
N LEU A 262 14.19 13.18 -14.66
CA LEU A 262 13.95 11.78 -14.31
C LEU A 262 12.64 11.25 -14.92
N LEU A 263 11.59 12.06 -14.85
CA LEU A 263 10.25 11.70 -15.33
C LEU A 263 10.20 11.55 -16.86
N GLU A 264 10.98 12.35 -17.61
CA GLU A 264 11.11 12.26 -19.07
C GLU A 264 11.55 10.87 -19.56
N THR A 265 12.26 10.15 -18.72
CA THR A 265 12.81 8.82 -19.04
C THR A 265 12.26 7.72 -18.16
N ALA A 266 11.26 8.02 -17.35
CA ALA A 266 10.55 7.05 -16.53
C ALA A 266 9.53 6.25 -17.34
N ASP A 267 9.36 4.98 -17.00
CA ASP A 267 8.31 4.12 -17.53
C ASP A 267 7.06 4.17 -16.67
N VAL A 268 7.24 4.39 -15.36
CA VAL A 268 6.17 4.40 -14.34
C VAL A 268 6.37 5.56 -13.40
N LEU A 269 5.28 6.28 -13.10
CA LEU A 269 5.16 7.16 -11.95
C LEU A 269 4.19 6.52 -10.97
N LEU A 270 4.68 6.18 -9.78
CA LEU A 270 3.90 5.59 -8.70
C LEU A 270 3.62 6.64 -7.62
N THR A 271 2.33 6.86 -7.31
CA THR A 271 1.89 7.91 -6.38
C THR A 271 0.92 7.38 -5.33
N GLY A 272 0.91 8.03 -4.16
CA GLY A 272 0.01 7.70 -3.05
C GLY A 272 -0.46 8.96 -2.31
N TYR A 273 -0.42 10.11 -2.96
CA TYR A 273 -0.88 11.37 -2.41
C TYR A 273 -2.39 11.52 -2.57
N ARG A 274 -2.97 12.38 -1.73
CA ARG A 274 -4.39 12.74 -1.86
C ARG A 274 -4.66 13.39 -3.22
N PRO A 275 -5.83 13.15 -3.80
CA PRO A 275 -6.29 13.90 -4.97
C PRO A 275 -6.10 15.41 -4.76
N GLY A 276 -5.70 16.13 -5.80
CA GLY A 276 -5.39 17.55 -5.77
C GLY A 276 -3.97 17.92 -5.32
N ALA A 277 -3.26 17.04 -4.64
CA ALA A 277 -1.92 17.36 -4.12
C ALA A 277 -0.82 17.35 -5.20
N LEU A 278 -0.93 16.47 -6.17
CA LEU A 278 0.01 16.35 -7.29
C LEU A 278 -0.38 17.25 -8.47
N GLU A 279 -1.66 17.49 -8.66
CA GLU A 279 -2.19 18.42 -9.64
C GLU A 279 -1.62 19.85 -9.42
N ALA A 280 -1.52 20.28 -8.16
CA ALA A 280 -0.87 21.55 -7.80
C ALA A 280 0.63 21.62 -8.20
N LEU A 281 1.25 20.48 -8.47
CA LEU A 281 2.62 20.36 -8.96
C LEU A 281 2.68 20.09 -10.49
N GLY A 282 1.55 20.10 -11.21
CA GLY A 282 1.48 19.75 -12.64
C GLY A 282 1.77 18.26 -12.91
N LEU A 283 1.41 17.41 -11.96
CA LEU A 283 1.56 15.95 -12.04
C LEU A 283 0.17 15.26 -12.00
N GLY A 284 -0.87 15.95 -12.49
CA GLY A 284 -2.19 15.40 -12.70
C GLY A 284 -2.27 14.53 -13.96
N ASP A 285 -3.33 13.71 -14.07
CA ASP A 285 -3.50 12.78 -15.20
C ASP A 285 -3.44 13.48 -16.57
N GLU A 286 -4.05 14.67 -16.71
CA GLU A 286 -4.06 15.42 -17.97
C GLU A 286 -2.65 15.90 -18.36
N GLU A 287 -1.94 16.54 -17.42
CA GLU A 287 -0.58 17.02 -17.65
C GLU A 287 0.39 15.89 -17.92
N LEU A 288 0.27 14.80 -17.17
CA LEU A 288 1.12 13.61 -17.38
C LEU A 288 0.87 13.00 -18.74
N THR A 289 -0.40 12.86 -19.16
CA THR A 289 -0.75 12.31 -20.47
C THR A 289 -0.25 13.20 -21.61
N ALA A 290 -0.38 14.51 -21.46
CA ALA A 290 0.06 15.46 -22.50
C ALA A 290 1.58 15.51 -22.68
N ARG A 291 2.34 15.42 -21.57
CA ARG A 291 3.82 15.54 -21.59
C ARG A 291 4.55 14.20 -21.71
N HIS A 292 3.93 13.11 -21.22
CA HIS A 292 4.53 11.79 -21.13
C HIS A 292 3.58 10.73 -21.74
N PRO A 293 3.34 10.74 -23.06
CA PRO A 293 2.28 9.96 -23.73
C PRO A 293 2.47 8.43 -23.69
N ASN A 294 3.52 7.94 -23.06
CA ASN A 294 3.80 6.51 -22.87
C ASN A 294 4.06 6.16 -21.40
N LEU A 295 3.72 7.04 -20.48
CA LEU A 295 3.88 6.78 -19.04
C LEU A 295 2.81 5.84 -18.53
N VAL A 296 3.18 4.95 -17.61
CA VAL A 296 2.23 4.26 -16.74
C VAL A 296 2.10 5.08 -15.46
N HIS A 297 0.91 5.67 -15.24
CA HIS A 297 0.61 6.37 -14.00
C HIS A 297 -0.13 5.43 -13.06
N ALA A 298 0.56 4.94 -12.03
CA ALA A 298 0.01 4.06 -11.01
C ALA A 298 -0.24 4.85 -9.71
N SER A 299 -1.46 4.79 -9.20
CA SER A 299 -1.83 5.56 -8.01
C SER A 299 -2.69 4.75 -7.03
N LEU A 300 -2.53 5.05 -5.76
CA LEU A 300 -3.39 4.52 -4.72
C LEU A 300 -3.96 5.64 -3.85
N SER A 301 -5.13 5.39 -3.28
CA SER A 301 -5.73 6.24 -2.24
C SER A 301 -6.39 5.40 -1.16
N ALA A 302 -6.71 6.02 -0.02
CA ALA A 302 -7.38 5.32 1.05
C ALA A 302 -8.85 5.02 0.71
N TRP A 303 -9.55 5.95 0.07
CA TRP A 303 -10.99 5.89 -0.12
C TRP A 303 -11.36 5.68 -1.59
N SER A 304 -11.52 6.75 -2.32
CA SER A 304 -11.89 6.81 -3.72
C SER A 304 -11.32 8.10 -4.28
N THR A 305 -11.38 8.31 -5.58
CA THR A 305 -11.05 9.60 -6.20
C THR A 305 -12.26 10.53 -6.29
N THR A 306 -13.44 10.05 -5.91
CA THR A 306 -14.73 10.77 -5.98
C THR A 306 -15.49 10.63 -4.67
N GLY A 307 -16.62 11.35 -4.57
CA GLY A 307 -17.50 11.29 -3.40
C GLY A 307 -16.97 12.08 -2.18
N PRO A 308 -17.72 12.04 -1.07
CA PRO A 308 -17.50 12.96 0.07
C PRO A 308 -16.22 12.70 0.85
N TRP A 309 -15.54 11.57 0.63
CA TRP A 309 -14.28 11.22 1.28
C TRP A 309 -13.09 11.14 0.31
N GLY A 310 -13.29 11.49 -0.96
CA GLY A 310 -12.25 11.39 -1.99
C GLY A 310 -10.96 12.15 -1.66
N ASP A 311 -11.07 13.29 -0.96
CA ASP A 311 -9.94 14.12 -0.55
C ASP A 311 -9.44 13.84 0.89
N ARG A 312 -10.10 12.93 1.63
CA ARG A 312 -9.71 12.62 3.01
C ARG A 312 -8.43 11.79 3.06
N ARG A 313 -7.63 12.07 4.08
CA ARG A 313 -6.53 11.18 4.46
C ARG A 313 -7.07 9.89 5.02
N GLY A 314 -6.34 8.79 4.79
CA GLY A 314 -6.66 7.51 5.39
C GLY A 314 -5.44 6.61 5.40
N PHE A 315 -5.49 5.59 6.21
CA PHE A 315 -4.51 4.52 6.37
C PHE A 315 -5.28 3.23 6.60
N ASP A 316 -4.64 2.10 6.45
CA ASP A 316 -5.23 0.78 6.65
C ASP A 316 -6.13 0.73 7.90
N SER A 317 -5.60 1.04 9.07
CA SER A 317 -6.35 0.95 10.33
C SER A 317 -7.51 1.96 10.45
N ILE A 318 -7.44 3.08 9.74
CA ILE A 318 -8.54 4.05 9.62
C ILE A 318 -9.64 3.47 8.73
N VAL A 319 -9.26 2.82 7.63
CA VAL A 319 -10.22 2.14 6.74
C VAL A 319 -10.89 0.97 7.45
N GLN A 320 -10.15 0.13 8.19
CA GLN A 320 -10.72 -0.95 9.00
C GLN A 320 -11.78 -0.44 9.98
N ALA A 321 -11.50 0.65 10.69
CA ALA A 321 -12.43 1.23 11.66
C ALA A 321 -13.69 1.83 11.00
N ALA A 322 -13.53 2.52 9.88
CA ALA A 322 -14.62 3.15 9.15
C ALA A 322 -15.57 2.15 8.49
N THR A 323 -15.01 1.06 7.93
CA THR A 323 -15.75 0.08 7.13
C THR A 323 -16.44 -1.02 7.95
N GLY A 324 -16.15 -1.08 9.26
CA GLY A 324 -16.74 -2.07 10.18
C GLY A 324 -15.86 -3.30 10.42
N ILE A 325 -14.73 -3.43 9.76
CA ILE A 325 -13.79 -4.54 9.97
C ILE A 325 -13.39 -4.61 11.44
N SER A 326 -13.09 -3.48 12.08
CA SER A 326 -12.67 -3.45 13.48
C SER A 326 -13.72 -4.04 14.46
N LEU A 327 -14.99 -3.94 14.16
CA LEU A 327 -16.03 -4.57 14.98
C LEU A 327 -16.18 -6.07 14.70
N LEU A 328 -16.00 -6.49 13.44
CA LEU A 328 -16.03 -7.90 13.06
C LEU A 328 -14.82 -8.68 13.63
N GLU A 329 -13.68 -8.01 13.73
CA GLU A 329 -12.45 -8.56 14.33
C GLU A 329 -12.35 -8.32 15.84
N SER A 330 -13.46 -7.98 16.51
CA SER A 330 -13.48 -7.80 17.96
C SER A 330 -13.14 -9.10 18.69
N PRO A 331 -12.15 -9.09 19.61
CA PRO A 331 -11.77 -10.28 20.34
C PRO A 331 -12.78 -10.71 21.43
N ASP A 332 -13.63 -9.81 21.85
CA ASP A 332 -14.55 -10.00 22.99
C ASP A 332 -16.00 -9.51 22.72
N GLY A 333 -16.26 -9.04 21.49
CA GLY A 333 -17.57 -8.47 21.10
C GLY A 333 -17.82 -7.05 21.64
N VAL A 334 -16.89 -6.47 22.39
CA VAL A 334 -17.02 -5.15 23.04
C VAL A 334 -15.97 -4.15 22.56
N ARG A 335 -14.72 -4.53 22.56
CA ARG A 335 -13.64 -3.70 22.05
C ARG A 335 -13.44 -3.95 20.55
N PRO A 336 -13.29 -2.89 19.76
CA PRO A 336 -12.90 -3.10 18.37
C PRO A 336 -11.52 -3.78 18.29
N GLY A 337 -11.38 -4.71 17.36
CA GLY A 337 -10.12 -5.36 17.01
C GLY A 337 -9.51 -4.81 15.73
N ALA A 338 -8.59 -5.58 15.18
CA ALA A 338 -7.93 -5.28 13.91
C ALA A 338 -7.56 -6.57 13.19
N LEU A 339 -7.40 -6.50 11.89
CA LEU A 339 -6.82 -7.57 11.09
C LEU A 339 -5.42 -7.95 11.62
N PRO A 340 -4.97 -9.20 11.40
CA PRO A 340 -3.70 -9.72 11.95
C PRO A 340 -2.46 -9.00 11.39
N ALA A 341 -2.64 -8.19 10.36
CA ALA A 341 -1.63 -7.36 9.71
C ALA A 341 -2.28 -6.08 9.16
N GLN A 342 -1.49 -5.15 8.60
CA GLN A 342 -2.00 -4.08 7.75
C GLN A 342 -2.38 -4.68 6.37
N ALA A 343 -3.38 -5.59 6.40
CA ALA A 343 -3.68 -6.47 5.27
C ALA A 343 -4.27 -5.74 4.07
N LEU A 344 -4.98 -4.62 4.30
CA LEU A 344 -5.50 -3.79 3.23
C LEU A 344 -4.35 -3.07 2.49
N ASP A 345 -3.37 -2.53 3.22
CA ASP A 345 -2.18 -1.91 2.66
C ASP A 345 -1.37 -2.90 1.82
N HIS A 346 -1.04 -4.05 2.38
CA HIS A 346 -0.27 -5.08 1.68
C HIS A 346 -1.00 -5.56 0.42
N ALA A 347 -2.27 -5.95 0.54
CA ALA A 347 -3.04 -6.46 -0.59
C ALA A 347 -3.21 -5.41 -1.69
N THR A 348 -3.56 -4.16 -1.33
CA THR A 348 -3.67 -3.05 -2.29
C THR A 348 -2.32 -2.77 -2.97
N GLY A 349 -1.22 -2.85 -2.22
CA GLY A 349 0.13 -2.69 -2.77
C GLY A 349 0.49 -3.78 -3.80
N TYR A 350 0.22 -5.05 -3.49
CA TYR A 350 0.45 -6.14 -4.45
C TYR A 350 -0.46 -6.02 -5.68
N LEU A 351 -1.72 -5.65 -5.52
CA LEU A 351 -2.65 -5.40 -6.63
C LEU A 351 -2.17 -4.24 -7.51
N LEU A 352 -1.70 -3.16 -6.91
CA LEU A 352 -1.14 -2.02 -7.65
C LEU A 352 0.10 -2.41 -8.46
N ALA A 353 0.99 -3.24 -7.88
CA ALA A 353 2.13 -3.80 -8.62
C ALA A 353 1.67 -4.69 -9.78
N ALA A 354 0.66 -5.55 -9.56
CA ALA A 354 0.09 -6.40 -10.60
C ALA A 354 -0.46 -5.58 -11.77
N GLY A 355 -1.28 -4.57 -11.48
CA GLY A 355 -1.82 -3.67 -12.51
C GLY A 355 -0.74 -2.90 -13.25
N THR A 356 0.32 -2.46 -12.54
CA THR A 356 1.46 -1.77 -13.14
C THR A 356 2.22 -2.66 -14.13
N MET A 357 2.47 -3.92 -13.78
CA MET A 357 3.08 -4.90 -14.69
C MET A 357 2.20 -5.17 -15.90
N ALA A 358 0.89 -5.32 -15.71
CA ALA A 358 -0.08 -5.48 -16.79
C ALA A 358 -0.13 -4.26 -17.72
N ALA A 359 -0.12 -3.06 -17.16
CA ALA A 359 -0.10 -1.81 -17.93
C ALA A 359 1.19 -1.65 -18.74
N LEU A 360 2.35 -1.98 -18.16
CA LEU A 360 3.63 -1.99 -18.88
C LEU A 360 3.61 -2.96 -20.06
N ARG A 361 3.10 -4.18 -19.87
CA ARG A 361 2.95 -5.16 -20.94
C ARG A 361 2.04 -4.65 -22.06
N ARG A 362 0.85 -4.14 -21.72
CA ARG A 362 -0.11 -3.57 -22.70
C ARG A 362 0.46 -2.35 -23.42
N ARG A 363 1.22 -1.50 -22.73
CA ARG A 363 1.97 -0.39 -23.35
C ARG A 363 2.97 -0.91 -24.39
N GLY A 364 3.66 -2.01 -24.07
CA GLY A 364 4.55 -2.67 -25.02
C GLY A 364 3.85 -3.18 -26.28
N GLU A 365 2.62 -3.63 -26.16
CA GLU A 365 1.78 -4.16 -27.25
C GLU A 365 1.08 -3.07 -28.07
N ALA A 366 0.54 -2.05 -27.40
CA ALA A 366 -0.41 -1.08 -27.98
C ALA A 366 0.01 0.39 -27.85
N GLY A 367 1.10 0.69 -27.14
CA GLY A 367 1.51 2.07 -26.83
C GLY A 367 0.51 2.81 -25.94
N GLY A 368 0.72 4.12 -25.79
CA GLY A 368 -0.15 5.04 -25.05
C GLY A 368 0.08 5.10 -23.56
N THR A 369 -0.54 6.09 -22.93
CA THR A 369 -0.53 6.30 -21.48
C THR A 369 -1.51 5.35 -20.81
N TRP A 370 -1.06 4.69 -19.77
CA TRP A 370 -1.88 3.77 -18.98
C TRP A 370 -2.02 4.28 -17.55
N ARG A 371 -3.20 4.15 -17.01
CA ARG A 371 -3.51 4.47 -15.62
C ARG A 371 -3.86 3.21 -14.85
N VAL A 372 -3.26 3.08 -13.66
CA VAL A 372 -3.56 2.00 -12.72
C VAL A 372 -4.01 2.62 -11.40
N ARG A 373 -5.16 2.18 -10.87
CA ARG A 373 -5.69 2.68 -9.60
C ARG A 373 -6.12 1.54 -8.69
N ALA A 374 -5.83 1.72 -7.39
CA ALA A 374 -6.32 0.84 -6.34
C ALA A 374 -6.66 1.67 -5.09
N HIS A 375 -7.65 1.21 -4.32
CA HIS A 375 -8.15 1.93 -3.15
C HIS A 375 -8.25 1.00 -1.95
N LEU A 376 -7.73 1.41 -0.78
CA LEU A 376 -7.79 0.59 0.44
C LEU A 376 -9.23 0.24 0.82
N ALA A 377 -10.14 1.21 0.72
CA ALA A 377 -11.55 0.97 1.02
C ALA A 377 -12.21 -0.01 0.03
N ARG A 378 -11.76 -0.04 -1.25
CA ARG A 378 -12.29 -1.03 -2.20
C ARG A 378 -11.78 -2.45 -1.90
N THR A 379 -10.53 -2.56 -1.44
CA THR A 379 -9.98 -3.82 -0.91
C THR A 379 -10.74 -4.26 0.35
N ALA A 380 -11.09 -3.33 1.25
CA ALA A 380 -11.93 -3.61 2.41
C ALA A 380 -13.34 -4.06 2.00
N HIS A 381 -13.96 -3.44 0.99
CA HIS A 381 -15.26 -3.86 0.47
C HIS A 381 -15.23 -5.28 -0.10
N TRP A 382 -14.16 -5.62 -0.81
CA TRP A 382 -13.97 -6.98 -1.28
C TRP A 382 -13.95 -7.96 -0.11
N LEU A 383 -13.14 -7.68 0.91
CA LEU A 383 -13.00 -8.53 2.09
C LEU A 383 -14.31 -8.69 2.87
N LEU A 384 -15.14 -7.64 2.93
CA LEU A 384 -16.41 -7.64 3.65
C LEU A 384 -17.56 -8.31 2.89
N ARG A 385 -17.46 -8.43 1.56
CA ARG A 385 -18.54 -8.94 0.69
C ARG A 385 -18.25 -10.27 0.02
N THR A 386 -17.03 -10.77 0.12
CA THR A 386 -16.68 -12.04 -0.50
C THR A 386 -17.34 -13.22 0.23
N ASP A 387 -17.80 -14.21 -0.53
CA ASP A 387 -18.28 -15.49 0.01
C ASP A 387 -17.12 -16.47 0.31
N ALA A 388 -15.87 -16.03 0.11
CA ALA A 388 -14.71 -16.83 0.45
C ALA A 388 -14.67 -17.11 1.94
N LEU A 389 -14.28 -18.33 2.29
CA LEU A 389 -14.02 -18.72 3.67
C LEU A 389 -12.56 -19.18 3.77
N ASP A 390 -11.87 -18.68 4.75
CA ASP A 390 -10.56 -19.19 5.11
C ASP A 390 -10.69 -20.45 5.97
N ALA A 391 -9.79 -21.41 5.74
CA ALA A 391 -9.61 -22.48 6.70
C ALA A 391 -9.17 -21.90 8.06
N HIS A 392 -9.50 -22.58 9.14
CA HIS A 392 -9.11 -22.14 10.48
C HIS A 392 -7.61 -21.84 10.52
N ALA A 393 -7.28 -20.59 10.86
CA ALA A 393 -5.91 -20.10 10.85
C ALA A 393 -5.30 -20.18 12.25
N GLN A 394 -4.02 -20.52 12.29
CA GLN A 394 -3.18 -20.33 13.47
C GLN A 394 -2.03 -19.40 13.10
N ALA A 395 -1.69 -18.47 13.99
CA ALA A 395 -0.52 -17.63 13.79
C ALA A 395 0.72 -18.53 13.59
N VAL A 396 1.59 -18.13 12.65
CA VAL A 396 2.86 -18.83 12.42
C VAL A 396 3.66 -18.81 13.72
N HIS A 397 3.89 -19.98 14.30
CA HIS A 397 4.55 -20.11 15.58
C HIS A 397 6.05 -19.86 15.48
N ASP A 398 6.70 -20.40 14.46
CA ASP A 398 8.12 -20.15 14.16
C ASP A 398 8.26 -19.52 12.76
N PRO A 399 8.52 -18.21 12.66
CA PRO A 399 8.70 -17.53 11.39
C PRO A 399 10.11 -17.71 10.78
N ALA A 400 11.08 -18.27 11.51
CA ALA A 400 12.48 -18.34 11.11
C ALA A 400 12.73 -18.88 9.69
N PRO A 401 12.01 -19.93 9.19
CA PRO A 401 12.20 -20.43 7.83
C PRO A 401 11.95 -19.41 6.72
N TRP A 402 11.11 -18.39 6.98
CA TRP A 402 10.74 -17.35 6.03
C TRP A 402 11.40 -15.99 6.30
N LEU A 403 12.34 -15.95 7.26
CA LEU A 403 13.14 -14.75 7.54
C LEU A 403 14.50 -14.83 6.85
N VAL A 404 15.11 -13.68 6.64
CA VAL A 404 16.47 -13.51 6.12
C VAL A 404 17.15 -12.39 6.88
N ALA A 405 18.42 -12.59 7.21
CA ALA A 405 19.27 -11.57 7.82
C ALA A 405 20.19 -10.93 6.76
N ALA A 406 20.39 -9.63 6.87
CA ALA A 406 21.35 -8.89 6.06
C ALA A 406 22.01 -7.79 6.89
N ASP A 407 23.29 -7.56 6.65
CA ASP A 407 23.99 -6.40 7.20
C ASP A 407 23.68 -5.17 6.32
N THR A 408 23.23 -4.10 6.94
CA THR A 408 22.76 -2.89 6.28
C THR A 408 23.40 -1.65 6.88
N ALA A 409 23.15 -0.50 6.28
CA ALA A 409 23.56 0.78 6.84
C ALA A 409 22.82 1.15 8.15
N TYR A 410 21.75 0.40 8.50
CA TYR A 410 20.99 0.54 9.76
C TYR A 410 21.43 -0.43 10.85
N GLY A 411 22.29 -1.39 10.55
CA GLY A 411 22.69 -2.51 11.40
C GLY A 411 22.31 -3.85 10.79
N ARG A 412 22.33 -4.91 11.57
CA ARG A 412 21.91 -6.23 11.16
C ARG A 412 20.39 -6.33 11.16
N VAL A 413 19.80 -6.28 9.97
CA VAL A 413 18.34 -6.40 9.76
C VAL A 413 17.95 -7.85 9.56
N VAL A 414 16.96 -8.31 10.32
CA VAL A 414 16.24 -9.57 10.06
C VAL A 414 14.84 -9.20 9.60
N GLN A 415 14.42 -9.72 8.46
CA GLN A 415 13.13 -9.40 7.85
C GLN A 415 12.59 -10.56 7.03
N SER A 416 11.31 -10.47 6.60
CA SER A 416 10.70 -11.50 5.77
C SER A 416 11.37 -11.61 4.40
N ARG A 417 11.42 -12.84 3.87
CA ARG A 417 11.70 -13.08 2.46
C ARG A 417 10.57 -12.49 1.59
N PRO A 418 10.78 -12.29 0.26
CA PRO A 418 9.70 -11.97 -0.68
C PRO A 418 8.54 -12.97 -0.55
N ALA A 419 7.29 -12.47 -0.68
CA ALA A 419 6.09 -13.28 -0.49
C ALA A 419 5.85 -14.34 -1.58
N PHE A 420 6.58 -14.30 -2.68
CA PHE A 420 6.47 -15.24 -3.80
C PHE A 420 7.81 -15.42 -4.51
N ARG A 421 7.90 -16.44 -5.37
CA ARG A 421 9.00 -16.65 -6.31
C ARG A 421 8.46 -16.96 -7.70
N ILE A 422 9.21 -16.58 -8.71
CA ILE A 422 8.99 -16.96 -10.12
C ILE A 422 10.14 -17.88 -10.50
N ASP A 423 9.82 -19.11 -10.90
CA ASP A 423 10.76 -20.18 -11.19
C ASP A 423 11.81 -20.35 -10.06
N ASP A 424 13.08 -20.53 -10.41
CA ASP A 424 14.22 -20.52 -9.48
C ASP A 424 14.77 -19.11 -9.22
N GLY A 425 13.93 -18.08 -9.43
CA GLY A 425 14.29 -16.69 -9.19
C GLY A 425 14.72 -16.39 -7.75
N PRO A 426 15.23 -15.18 -7.49
CA PRO A 426 15.86 -14.85 -6.23
C PRO A 426 14.92 -15.05 -5.04
N ALA A 427 15.42 -15.69 -3.99
CA ALA A 427 14.74 -15.87 -2.72
C ALA A 427 14.86 -14.63 -1.80
N THR A 428 15.56 -13.59 -2.25
CA THR A 428 15.78 -12.33 -1.54
C THR A 428 15.72 -11.16 -2.51
N PHE A 429 15.58 -9.94 -2.00
CA PHE A 429 15.74 -8.73 -2.81
C PHE A 429 17.20 -8.57 -3.26
N ALA A 430 17.41 -7.82 -4.35
CA ALA A 430 18.72 -7.63 -4.95
C ALA A 430 19.75 -6.98 -3.98
N TRP A 431 19.25 -6.14 -3.09
CA TRP A 431 20.01 -5.54 -1.97
C TRP A 431 19.04 -5.18 -0.83
N PRO A 432 19.53 -5.07 0.43
CA PRO A 432 18.73 -4.61 1.55
C PRO A 432 18.38 -3.12 1.44
N ALA A 433 17.54 -2.63 2.35
CA ALA A 433 17.22 -1.21 2.42
C ALA A 433 18.48 -0.35 2.55
N ARG A 434 18.60 0.67 1.71
CA ARG A 434 19.62 1.71 1.79
C ARG A 434 19.17 2.82 2.74
N ARG A 435 20.10 3.66 3.21
CA ARG A 435 19.71 4.82 4.02
C ARG A 435 18.74 5.72 3.25
N TRP A 436 17.73 6.22 3.96
CA TRP A 436 16.77 7.15 3.41
C TRP A 436 17.46 8.39 2.84
N GLY A 437 17.19 8.65 1.56
CA GLY A 437 17.75 9.78 0.83
C GLY A 437 19.24 9.72 0.50
N ALA A 438 19.88 8.56 0.61
CA ALA A 438 21.34 8.44 0.41
C ALA A 438 21.79 8.30 -1.04
N ASP A 439 20.88 8.04 -1.95
CA ASP A 439 21.22 7.84 -3.35
C ASP A 439 21.11 9.15 -4.14
N ALA A 440 21.95 9.28 -5.18
CA ALA A 440 21.83 10.38 -6.14
C ALA A 440 20.50 10.28 -6.93
N PRO A 441 19.91 11.42 -7.34
CA PRO A 441 18.69 11.47 -8.13
C PRO A 441 18.98 11.12 -9.61
N GLU A 442 19.34 9.88 -9.86
CA GLU A 442 19.70 9.37 -11.17
C GLU A 442 19.25 7.92 -11.34
N TRP A 443 19.11 7.44 -12.57
CA TRP A 443 18.83 6.04 -12.84
C TRP A 443 20.10 5.18 -12.68
N SER A 444 19.91 3.88 -12.38
CA SER A 444 21.03 2.94 -12.36
C SER A 444 21.72 2.93 -13.72
N ALA A 445 23.03 2.80 -13.72
CA ALA A 445 23.76 2.52 -14.95
C ALA A 445 23.22 1.23 -15.59
N SER A 446 22.99 1.25 -16.90
CA SER A 446 22.45 0.15 -17.71
C SER A 446 23.42 -1.02 -17.79
#